data_0849ec528975242b29175e8028c59e5b
#
_entry.id   0849ec528975242b29175e8028c59e5b
#
_cell.length_a   1.000
_cell.length_b   1.000
_cell.length_c   1.000
_cell.angle_alpha   90.00
_cell.angle_beta   90.00
_cell.angle_gamma   90.00
#
_symmetry.space_group_name_H-M   'P 1'
#
loop_
_entity.id
_entity.type
_entity.pdbx_description
1 polymer ?
#
loop_
_entity_poly.entity_id
_entity_poly.type
_entity_poly.pdbx_seq_one_letter_code
_entity_poly.pdbx_strand_id
1 'polypeptide(L)'
;MSTNSATPPTAKVLLGCSKCGASLPDEAQFCLKCGKPVSSPPKSPAVVEPPPAIEIVRPRPKRRWLLWTLLALLAGFIGWVLISDSTAAQEVQEFVGFKQDRTILDSAFSVGPHTLKYYKFSLPEGSVNVAVVGQFSAAADSQSTLNRKSAPSDKNNKASDPDNGIEALVLTEAAFTVWQNGYATSSLYDSGNVAEGAVQADIPAGAGIYYLVFSNKSAPKTSKAVHATVVLRYKSWLPNWVRRMKGRFLDWVGL
;
A
#
# COMPACT_ATOMS: atom_id res chain seq x y z
N MET A 1 -10.12 36.82 59.17
CA MET A 1 -9.87 36.47 60.58
C MET A 1 -8.67 35.53 60.58
N SER A 2 -7.48 36.11 60.86
CA SER A 2 -6.20 35.39 60.87
C SER A 2 -5.88 35.07 62.31
N THR A 3 -5.79 33.82 62.67
CA THR A 3 -5.35 33.34 63.99
C THR A 3 -3.86 33.04 63.94
N ASN A 4 -3.06 33.93 64.53
CA ASN A 4 -1.65 33.72 64.78
C ASN A 4 -1.49 32.75 65.95
N SER A 5 -1.00 31.52 65.67
CA SER A 5 -0.55 30.60 66.71
C SER A 5 0.90 30.91 67.07
N ALA A 6 1.12 31.55 68.20
CA ALA A 6 2.45 31.79 68.76
C ALA A 6 3.06 30.47 69.31
N THR A 7 4.21 30.08 68.79
CA THR A 7 5.02 28.96 69.30
C THR A 7 5.70 29.39 70.60
N PRO A 8 5.62 28.59 71.69
CA PRO A 8 6.28 28.89 72.96
C PRO A 8 7.81 28.80 72.82
N PRO A 9 8.60 29.64 73.55
CA PRO A 9 10.04 29.61 73.48
C PRO A 9 10.61 28.32 74.11
N THR A 10 11.44 27.62 73.35
CA THR A 10 12.20 26.46 73.77
C THR A 10 13.16 26.83 74.91
N ALA A 11 12.99 26.25 76.08
CA ALA A 11 13.90 26.42 77.23
C ALA A 11 15.30 25.88 76.85
N LYS A 12 16.31 26.76 76.83
CA LYS A 12 17.70 26.36 76.65
C LYS A 12 18.19 25.66 77.91
N VAL A 13 18.53 24.40 77.84
CA VAL A 13 19.17 23.62 78.88
C VAL A 13 20.65 24.02 78.93
N LEU A 14 21.05 24.71 79.99
CA LEU A 14 22.45 25.10 80.21
C LEU A 14 23.19 23.92 80.86
N LEU A 15 24.08 23.31 80.07
CA LEU A 15 24.97 22.26 80.58
C LEU A 15 26.09 22.85 81.47
N GLY A 16 26.28 22.39 82.71
CA GLY A 16 27.36 22.81 83.58
C GLY A 16 28.65 21.99 83.33
N CYS A 17 29.80 22.62 83.36
CA CYS A 17 31.09 21.92 83.29
C CYS A 17 31.31 21.06 84.51
N SER A 18 31.48 19.75 84.35
CA SER A 18 31.66 18.75 85.44
C SER A 18 32.94 19.00 86.28
N LYS A 19 33.90 19.84 85.84
CA LYS A 19 35.14 20.12 86.61
C LYS A 19 35.09 21.46 87.33
N CYS A 20 34.49 22.49 86.82
CA CYS A 20 34.51 23.83 87.41
C CYS A 20 33.15 24.51 87.53
N GLY A 21 32.07 23.84 87.22
CA GLY A 21 30.67 24.33 87.34
C GLY A 21 30.29 25.50 86.45
N ALA A 22 31.13 25.91 85.50
CA ALA A 22 30.83 27.00 84.63
C ALA A 22 29.73 26.59 83.62
N SER A 23 28.74 27.47 83.38
CA SER A 23 27.69 27.25 82.36
C SER A 23 28.27 27.25 80.98
N LEU A 24 27.90 26.24 80.21
CA LEU A 24 28.39 26.02 78.87
C LEU A 24 27.23 26.16 77.86
N PRO A 25 27.46 26.76 76.70
CA PRO A 25 26.47 26.70 75.62
C PRO A 25 26.38 25.26 75.10
N ASP A 26 25.22 24.87 74.59
CA ASP A 26 24.91 23.49 74.15
C ASP A 26 25.85 22.89 73.08
N GLU A 27 26.62 23.72 72.40
CA GLU A 27 27.56 23.31 71.35
C GLU A 27 29.02 23.39 71.75
N ALA A 28 29.34 23.67 73.05
CA ALA A 28 30.71 23.81 73.51
C ALA A 28 31.45 22.47 73.57
N GLN A 29 32.44 22.28 72.73
CA GLN A 29 33.32 21.10 72.75
C GLN A 29 34.33 21.13 73.88
N PHE A 30 34.69 22.33 74.40
CA PHE A 30 35.65 22.55 75.47
C PHE A 30 35.13 23.62 76.43
N CYS A 31 35.41 23.49 77.73
CA CYS A 31 35.10 24.52 78.71
C CYS A 31 36.10 25.70 78.62
N LEU A 32 35.61 26.90 78.25
CA LEU A 32 36.44 28.08 78.08
C LEU A 32 37.15 28.53 79.39
N LYS A 33 36.68 28.13 80.56
CA LYS A 33 37.23 28.47 81.88
C LYS A 33 38.35 27.52 82.38
N CYS A 34 38.27 26.21 82.07
CA CYS A 34 39.25 25.26 82.56
C CYS A 34 39.82 24.34 81.49
N GLY A 35 39.52 24.54 80.21
CA GLY A 35 40.08 23.82 79.06
C GLY A 35 39.67 22.32 78.96
N LYS A 36 38.78 21.82 79.87
CA LYS A 36 38.41 20.40 79.84
C LYS A 36 37.44 20.13 78.68
N PRO A 37 37.67 19.08 77.89
CA PRO A 37 36.72 18.69 76.88
C PRO A 37 35.38 18.29 77.54
N VAL A 38 34.27 18.82 76.98
CA VAL A 38 32.91 18.48 77.43
C VAL A 38 32.54 17.24 76.65
N SER A 39 32.48 16.10 77.36
CA SER A 39 31.97 14.86 76.78
C SER A 39 30.48 15.04 76.59
N SER A 40 30.08 15.38 75.39
CA SER A 40 28.66 15.29 74.99
C SER A 40 28.19 13.86 75.22
N PRO A 41 27.07 13.64 75.82
CA PRO A 41 26.51 12.30 75.88
C PRO A 41 26.47 11.76 74.45
N PRO A 42 26.86 10.47 74.24
CA PRO A 42 26.80 9.90 72.89
C PRO A 42 25.40 10.11 72.36
N LYS A 43 25.29 10.85 71.27
CA LYS A 43 24.05 10.94 70.50
C LYS A 43 23.62 9.49 70.26
N SER A 44 22.55 9.03 70.91
CA SER A 44 21.94 7.75 70.62
C SER A 44 21.91 7.58 69.11
N PRO A 45 22.42 6.46 68.57
CA PRO A 45 22.31 6.26 67.15
C PRO A 45 20.82 6.44 66.80
N ALA A 46 20.54 7.46 65.98
CA ALA A 46 19.23 7.65 65.42
C ALA A 46 18.83 6.28 64.84
N VAL A 47 17.80 5.68 65.40
CA VAL A 47 17.16 4.54 64.79
C VAL A 47 16.87 5.01 63.38
N VAL A 48 17.69 4.58 62.42
CA VAL A 48 17.43 4.76 61.00
C VAL A 48 16.21 3.92 60.75
N GLU A 49 15.05 4.56 60.84
CA GLU A 49 13.80 4.00 60.36
C GLU A 49 14.08 3.55 58.93
N PRO A 50 13.94 2.25 58.59
CA PRO A 50 14.20 1.80 57.23
C PRO A 50 13.37 2.69 56.32
N PRO A 51 13.98 3.25 55.23
CA PRO A 51 13.22 4.11 54.32
C PRO A 51 11.96 3.36 53.92
N PRO A 52 10.78 4.02 53.93
CA PRO A 52 9.54 3.37 53.58
C PRO A 52 9.81 2.62 52.27
N ALA A 53 9.55 1.32 52.29
CA ALA A 53 9.76 0.49 51.10
C ALA A 53 9.06 1.23 49.98
N ILE A 54 9.85 1.74 49.05
CA ILE A 54 9.30 2.34 47.81
C ILE A 54 8.57 1.20 47.17
N GLU A 55 7.26 1.15 47.42
CA GLU A 55 6.36 0.26 46.74
C GLU A 55 6.49 0.65 45.28
N ILE A 56 7.33 -0.07 44.54
CA ILE A 56 7.47 0.08 43.09
C ILE A 56 6.08 -0.33 42.61
N VAL A 57 5.20 0.67 42.48
CA VAL A 57 3.93 0.55 41.80
C VAL A 57 4.28 0.17 40.37
N ARG A 58 4.40 -1.14 40.14
CA ARG A 58 4.55 -1.68 38.80
C ARG A 58 3.36 -1.16 38.00
N PRO A 59 3.59 -0.37 36.94
CA PRO A 59 2.48 0.15 36.14
C PRO A 59 1.69 -1.06 35.68
N ARG A 60 0.45 -1.16 36.15
CA ARG A 60 -0.47 -2.24 35.79
C ARG A 60 -0.56 -2.31 34.27
N PRO A 61 -0.36 -3.46 33.65
CA PRO A 61 -0.25 -3.61 32.18
C PRO A 61 -1.60 -3.45 31.43
N LYS A 62 -2.56 -2.71 31.99
CA LYS A 62 -3.89 -2.48 31.37
C LYS A 62 -3.80 -1.89 29.96
N ARG A 63 -2.77 -1.09 29.69
CA ARG A 63 -2.61 -0.46 28.38
C ARG A 63 -2.10 -1.43 27.31
N ARG A 64 -1.34 -2.46 27.70
CA ARG A 64 -0.85 -3.48 26.76
C ARG A 64 -1.98 -4.39 26.28
N TRP A 65 -2.92 -4.74 27.15
CA TRP A 65 -4.07 -5.55 26.74
C TRP A 65 -4.95 -4.82 25.73
N LEU A 66 -5.21 -3.52 25.93
CA LEU A 66 -5.92 -2.69 24.95
C LEU A 66 -5.19 -2.61 23.59
N LEU A 67 -3.86 -2.56 23.61
CA LEU A 67 -3.08 -2.60 22.36
C LEU A 67 -3.22 -3.94 21.65
N TRP A 68 -3.17 -5.04 22.39
CA TRP A 68 -3.34 -6.38 21.81
C TRP A 68 -4.77 -6.62 21.29
N THR A 69 -5.80 -6.14 21.98
CA THR A 69 -7.19 -6.21 21.48
C THR A 69 -7.39 -5.35 20.25
N LEU A 70 -6.83 -4.13 20.21
CA LEU A 70 -6.88 -3.28 19.02
C LEU A 70 -6.16 -3.92 17.83
N LEU A 71 -5.01 -4.52 18.08
CA LEU A 71 -4.22 -5.21 17.05
C LEU A 71 -4.93 -6.46 16.54
N ALA A 72 -5.60 -7.22 17.40
CA ALA A 72 -6.43 -8.36 17.02
C ALA A 72 -7.65 -7.93 16.20
N LEU A 73 -8.34 -6.85 16.59
CA LEU A 73 -9.45 -6.28 15.83
C LEU A 73 -9.00 -5.77 14.46
N LEU A 74 -7.86 -5.10 14.40
CA LEU A 74 -7.27 -4.64 13.14
C LEU A 74 -6.91 -5.82 12.24
N ALA A 75 -6.29 -6.85 12.78
CA ALA A 75 -5.96 -8.07 12.04
C ALA A 75 -7.21 -8.80 11.55
N GLY A 76 -8.26 -8.87 12.38
CA GLY A 76 -9.57 -9.43 12.02
C GLY A 76 -10.25 -8.62 10.91
N PHE A 77 -10.21 -7.29 10.98
CA PHE A 77 -10.74 -6.41 9.96
C PHE A 77 -9.98 -6.56 8.63
N ILE A 78 -8.65 -6.59 8.68
CA ILE A 78 -7.84 -6.83 7.49
C ILE A 78 -8.16 -8.21 6.90
N GLY A 79 -8.24 -9.25 7.73
CA GLY A 79 -8.63 -10.59 7.29
C GLY A 79 -10.01 -10.63 6.64
N TRP A 80 -10.98 -9.92 7.22
CA TRP A 80 -12.33 -9.81 6.65
C TRP A 80 -12.32 -9.12 5.28
N VAL A 81 -11.61 -7.99 5.14
CA VAL A 81 -11.48 -7.28 3.85
C VAL A 81 -10.78 -8.16 2.79
N LEU A 82 -9.82 -9.01 3.21
CA LEU A 82 -9.08 -9.88 2.30
C LEU A 82 -9.91 -11.08 1.77
N ILE A 83 -10.87 -11.54 2.57
CA ILE A 83 -11.66 -12.74 2.26
C ILE A 83 -13.03 -12.37 1.67
N SER A 84 -13.55 -11.19 2.04
CA SER A 84 -14.88 -10.74 1.64
C SER A 84 -14.90 -10.18 0.23
N ASP A 85 -15.79 -10.69 -0.61
CA ASP A 85 -16.11 -10.14 -1.94
C ASP A 85 -17.23 -9.08 -1.88
N SER A 86 -17.47 -8.48 -0.71
CA SER A 86 -18.51 -7.47 -0.51
C SER A 86 -18.15 -6.15 -1.22
N THR A 87 -19.18 -5.39 -1.62
CA THR A 87 -19.04 -4.06 -2.24
C THR A 87 -18.26 -3.09 -1.35
N ALA A 88 -18.46 -3.15 -0.03
CA ALA A 88 -17.71 -2.34 0.92
C ALA A 88 -16.21 -2.69 0.96
N ALA A 89 -15.86 -3.98 0.83
CA ALA A 89 -14.46 -4.40 0.72
C ALA A 89 -13.84 -3.91 -0.60
N GLN A 90 -14.60 -3.88 -1.69
CA GLN A 90 -14.16 -3.37 -2.99
C GLN A 90 -13.86 -1.86 -2.93
N GLU A 91 -14.71 -1.06 -2.28
CA GLU A 91 -14.46 0.39 -2.08
C GLU A 91 -13.18 0.64 -1.29
N VAL A 92 -12.94 -0.11 -0.21
CA VAL A 92 -11.69 -0.02 0.56
C VAL A 92 -10.49 -0.45 -0.30
N GLN A 93 -10.63 -1.50 -1.09
CA GLN A 93 -9.59 -1.96 -2.02
C GLN A 93 -9.29 -0.92 -3.10
N GLU A 94 -10.31 -0.23 -3.60
CA GLU A 94 -10.14 0.84 -4.58
C GLU A 94 -9.38 2.03 -3.98
N PHE A 95 -9.68 2.41 -2.75
CA PHE A 95 -9.02 3.53 -2.06
C PHE A 95 -7.54 3.23 -1.76
N VAL A 96 -7.22 2.05 -1.27
CA VAL A 96 -5.86 1.66 -0.84
C VAL A 96 -5.07 0.97 -1.94
N GLY A 97 -5.72 0.58 -3.04
CA GLY A 97 -5.13 -0.25 -4.10
C GLY A 97 -3.93 0.39 -4.80
N PHE A 98 -2.89 -0.40 -5.00
CA PHE A 98 -1.71 -0.02 -5.78
C PHE A 98 -2.00 -0.15 -7.27
N LYS A 99 -1.65 0.89 -8.04
CA LYS A 99 -1.67 0.81 -9.51
C LYS A 99 -0.62 -0.17 -9.98
N GLN A 100 -1.02 -1.09 -10.83
CA GLN A 100 -0.15 -2.07 -11.45
C GLN A 100 -0.39 -2.07 -12.96
N ASP A 101 0.70 -2.18 -13.71
CA ASP A 101 0.67 -2.32 -15.17
C ASP A 101 1.21 -3.71 -15.53
N ARG A 102 0.50 -4.40 -16.41
CA ARG A 102 0.91 -5.69 -16.97
C ARG A 102 0.88 -5.59 -18.49
N THR A 103 2.01 -5.81 -19.13
CA THR A 103 2.09 -5.83 -20.59
C THR A 103 1.25 -6.98 -21.14
N ILE A 104 0.29 -6.66 -22.03
CA ILE A 104 -0.46 -7.63 -22.82
C ILE A 104 0.33 -7.92 -24.09
N LEU A 105 0.80 -6.86 -24.75
CA LEU A 105 1.49 -6.92 -26.03
C LEU A 105 2.51 -5.79 -26.11
N ASP A 106 3.71 -6.12 -26.54
CA ASP A 106 4.77 -5.17 -26.89
C ASP A 106 5.62 -5.81 -27.99
N SER A 107 5.12 -5.72 -29.21
CA SER A 107 5.82 -6.35 -30.34
C SER A 107 5.33 -5.81 -31.69
N ALA A 108 6.17 -6.02 -32.70
CA ALA A 108 5.80 -5.90 -34.10
C ALA A 108 5.38 -7.29 -34.65
N PHE A 109 4.34 -7.31 -35.46
CA PHE A 109 3.82 -8.52 -36.09
C PHE A 109 3.14 -8.19 -37.44
N SER A 110 2.95 -9.19 -38.27
CA SER A 110 2.20 -9.05 -39.53
C SER A 110 0.82 -9.68 -39.40
N VAL A 111 -0.18 -9.04 -40.03
CA VAL A 111 -1.54 -9.54 -40.20
C VAL A 111 -1.81 -9.69 -41.67
N GLY A 112 -2.02 -10.89 -42.15
CA GLY A 112 -2.27 -11.20 -43.56
C GLY A 112 -3.58 -10.64 -44.10
N PRO A 113 -3.78 -10.69 -45.40
CA PRO A 113 -5.03 -10.31 -46.06
C PRO A 113 -6.21 -11.15 -45.49
N HIS A 114 -7.35 -10.53 -45.24
CA HIS A 114 -8.55 -11.17 -44.68
C HIS A 114 -8.33 -11.96 -43.40
N THR A 115 -7.21 -11.79 -42.71
CA THR A 115 -6.91 -12.49 -41.49
C THR A 115 -7.04 -11.59 -40.28
N LEU A 116 -6.99 -12.21 -39.12
CA LEU A 116 -6.96 -11.54 -37.84
C LEU A 116 -5.85 -12.13 -36.96
N LYS A 117 -5.36 -11.33 -36.02
CA LYS A 117 -4.48 -11.79 -34.96
C LYS A 117 -5.05 -11.36 -33.62
N TYR A 118 -5.02 -12.24 -32.65
CA TYR A 118 -5.58 -11.95 -31.34
C TYR A 118 -4.64 -12.37 -30.21
N TYR A 119 -4.80 -11.67 -29.10
CA TYR A 119 -4.06 -11.91 -27.86
C TYR A 119 -5.07 -12.08 -26.75
N LYS A 120 -5.05 -13.26 -26.14
CA LYS A 120 -5.89 -13.61 -25.00
C LYS A 120 -5.26 -13.12 -23.71
N PHE A 121 -6.02 -12.44 -22.88
CA PHE A 121 -5.57 -12.05 -21.54
C PHE A 121 -6.68 -12.26 -20.51
N SER A 122 -6.28 -12.46 -19.26
CA SER A 122 -7.19 -12.63 -18.13
C SER A 122 -6.94 -11.56 -17.09
N LEU A 123 -7.99 -11.16 -16.40
CA LEU A 123 -7.89 -10.26 -15.27
C LEU A 123 -7.40 -11.01 -14.03
N PRO A 124 -6.47 -10.43 -13.27
CA PRO A 124 -6.16 -10.95 -11.94
C PRO A 124 -7.37 -10.81 -11.02
N GLU A 125 -7.62 -11.81 -10.18
CA GLU A 125 -8.68 -11.75 -9.17
C GLU A 125 -8.51 -10.53 -8.25
N GLY A 126 -9.62 -9.91 -7.85
CA GLY A 126 -9.59 -8.71 -7.00
C GLY A 126 -8.96 -7.48 -7.66
N SER A 127 -8.95 -7.43 -9.01
CA SER A 127 -8.57 -6.23 -9.75
C SER A 127 -9.76 -5.29 -9.84
N VAL A 128 -9.53 -4.02 -9.53
CA VAL A 128 -10.52 -2.94 -9.65
C VAL A 128 -9.96 -1.84 -10.54
N ASN A 129 -10.85 -1.04 -11.16
CA ASN A 129 -10.48 0.03 -12.08
C ASN A 129 -9.54 -0.46 -13.18
N VAL A 130 -9.99 -1.49 -13.89
CA VAL A 130 -9.21 -2.15 -14.92
C VAL A 130 -9.40 -1.45 -16.25
N ALA A 131 -8.29 -1.06 -16.88
CA ALA A 131 -8.30 -0.49 -18.21
C ALA A 131 -7.22 -1.13 -19.09
N VAL A 132 -7.53 -1.37 -20.33
CA VAL A 132 -6.56 -1.67 -21.38
C VAL A 132 -6.16 -0.37 -22.03
N VAL A 133 -4.87 -0.03 -21.98
CA VAL A 133 -4.34 1.22 -22.52
C VAL A 133 -3.13 0.92 -23.40
N GLY A 134 -3.06 1.56 -24.53
CA GLY A 134 -1.93 1.37 -25.43
C GLY A 134 -2.03 2.18 -26.70
N GLN A 135 -1.15 1.86 -27.62
CA GLN A 135 -1.12 2.45 -28.95
C GLN A 135 -0.69 1.40 -29.97
N PHE A 136 -1.14 1.59 -31.18
CA PHE A 136 -0.73 0.76 -32.29
C PHE A 136 -0.54 1.60 -33.54
N SER A 137 0.31 1.11 -34.43
CA SER A 137 0.47 1.64 -35.79
C SER A 137 0.51 0.48 -36.77
N ALA A 138 -0.10 0.68 -37.93
CA ALA A 138 -0.14 -0.27 -39.01
C ALA A 138 0.36 0.36 -40.31
N ALA A 139 1.10 -0.40 -41.07
CA ALA A 139 1.56 0.00 -42.40
C ALA A 139 1.41 -1.18 -43.37
N ALA A 140 1.24 -0.91 -44.65
CA ALA A 140 1.30 -1.97 -45.62
C ALA A 140 2.67 -2.66 -45.55
N ASP A 141 2.68 -4.00 -45.50
CA ASP A 141 3.91 -4.77 -45.44
C ASP A 141 4.67 -4.62 -46.78
N SER A 142 5.87 -4.03 -46.70
CA SER A 142 6.68 -3.71 -47.88
C SER A 142 7.09 -4.93 -48.69
N GLN A 143 7.01 -6.12 -48.13
CA GLN A 143 7.30 -7.35 -48.89
C GLN A 143 6.22 -7.68 -49.93
N SER A 144 5.00 -7.20 -49.74
CA SER A 144 3.92 -7.38 -50.73
C SER A 144 3.95 -6.32 -51.87
N THR A 145 4.71 -5.25 -51.68
CA THR A 145 4.77 -4.14 -52.66
C THR A 145 5.82 -4.31 -53.75
N LEU A 146 6.72 -5.28 -53.64
CA LEU A 146 7.72 -5.54 -54.70
C LEU A 146 7.11 -5.97 -56.03
N ASN A 147 5.84 -6.31 -56.10
CA ASN A 147 5.10 -6.64 -57.33
C ASN A 147 4.19 -5.51 -57.84
N ARG A 148 4.14 -4.35 -57.19
CA ARG A 148 3.33 -3.22 -57.64
C ARG A 148 4.23 -2.14 -58.22
N LYS A 149 4.28 -2.08 -59.53
CA LYS A 149 4.88 -0.98 -60.32
C LYS A 149 4.43 0.36 -59.79
N SER A 150 5.40 1.19 -59.46
CA SER A 150 5.33 2.56 -58.94
C SER A 150 4.20 3.40 -59.53
N ALA A 151 3.17 3.69 -58.77
CA ALA A 151 2.35 4.89 -58.98
C ALA A 151 2.95 6.03 -58.12
N PRO A 152 3.00 7.26 -58.61
CA PRO A 152 3.59 8.37 -57.85
C PRO A 152 2.79 8.63 -56.59
N SER A 153 3.48 8.48 -55.46
CA SER A 153 2.93 8.71 -54.14
C SER A 153 2.74 10.21 -53.93
N ASP A 154 1.49 10.64 -53.89
CA ASP A 154 1.12 12.00 -53.46
C ASP A 154 1.29 12.10 -51.93
N LYS A 155 2.30 12.88 -51.52
CA LYS A 155 2.81 12.95 -50.13
C LYS A 155 1.90 13.68 -49.12
N ASN A 156 0.69 14.08 -49.49
CA ASN A 156 -0.13 15.01 -48.70
C ASN A 156 -1.39 14.43 -48.04
N ASN A 157 -1.64 13.10 -48.10
CA ASN A 157 -2.80 12.50 -47.45
C ASN A 157 -2.39 11.41 -46.48
N LYS A 158 -1.86 11.78 -45.30
CA LYS A 158 -1.33 10.87 -44.28
C LYS A 158 -2.38 10.26 -43.37
N ALA A 159 -3.66 10.60 -43.46
CA ALA A 159 -4.65 10.23 -42.41
C ALA A 159 -5.79 9.29 -42.86
N SER A 160 -5.94 8.92 -44.12
CA SER A 160 -7.16 8.21 -44.55
C SER A 160 -6.97 7.30 -45.77
N ASP A 161 -5.83 6.63 -45.90
CA ASP A 161 -5.75 5.60 -46.93
C ASP A 161 -6.42 4.33 -46.35
N PRO A 162 -7.65 3.97 -46.82
CA PRO A 162 -8.37 2.80 -46.29
C PRO A 162 -7.57 1.50 -46.49
N ASP A 163 -6.59 1.52 -47.36
CA ASP A 163 -5.71 0.39 -47.63
C ASP A 163 -4.59 0.24 -46.59
N ASN A 164 -4.33 1.22 -45.73
CA ASN A 164 -3.31 1.18 -44.69
C ASN A 164 -3.85 0.94 -43.27
N GLY A 165 -5.17 0.97 -43.09
CA GLY A 165 -5.80 0.80 -41.81
C GLY A 165 -5.84 -0.65 -41.33
N ILE A 166 -5.89 -0.80 -40.02
CA ILE A 166 -6.23 -2.04 -39.30
C ILE A 166 -7.29 -1.71 -38.26
N GLU A 167 -8.17 -2.66 -37.99
CA GLU A 167 -9.18 -2.57 -36.93
C GLU A 167 -8.65 -3.22 -35.67
N ALA A 168 -8.62 -2.47 -34.55
CA ALA A 168 -8.25 -2.98 -33.24
C ALA A 168 -9.48 -3.03 -32.33
N LEU A 169 -9.76 -4.20 -31.75
CA LEU A 169 -10.92 -4.45 -30.92
C LEU A 169 -10.51 -5.02 -29.57
N VAL A 170 -11.26 -4.65 -28.54
CA VAL A 170 -11.22 -5.33 -27.24
C VAL A 170 -12.57 -5.98 -26.98
N LEU A 171 -12.58 -7.30 -26.82
CA LEU A 171 -13.78 -8.11 -26.74
C LEU A 171 -13.76 -9.00 -25.48
N THR A 172 -14.94 -9.27 -24.92
CA THR A 172 -15.13 -10.37 -23.96
C THR A 172 -15.01 -11.71 -24.68
N GLU A 173 -14.83 -12.81 -23.98
CA GLU A 173 -14.77 -14.16 -24.57
C GLU A 173 -16.05 -14.51 -25.34
N ALA A 174 -17.21 -14.18 -24.78
CA ALA A 174 -18.48 -14.39 -25.45
C ALA A 174 -18.62 -13.56 -26.72
N ALA A 175 -18.27 -12.26 -26.64
CA ALA A 175 -18.31 -11.36 -27.79
C ALA A 175 -17.33 -11.78 -28.87
N PHE A 176 -16.12 -12.23 -28.50
CA PHE A 176 -15.12 -12.71 -29.44
C PHE A 176 -15.62 -13.92 -30.23
N THR A 177 -16.26 -14.87 -29.56
CA THR A 177 -16.83 -16.06 -30.23
C THR A 177 -17.91 -15.67 -31.24
N VAL A 178 -18.81 -14.76 -30.89
CA VAL A 178 -19.87 -14.26 -31.78
C VAL A 178 -19.26 -13.51 -32.97
N TRP A 179 -18.33 -12.61 -32.72
CA TRP A 179 -17.67 -11.80 -33.74
C TRP A 179 -16.81 -12.64 -34.71
N GLN A 180 -16.13 -13.68 -34.19
CA GLN A 180 -15.33 -14.59 -35.03
C GLN A 180 -16.18 -15.34 -36.04
N ASN A 181 -17.42 -15.66 -35.69
CA ASN A 181 -18.42 -16.30 -36.56
C ASN A 181 -19.08 -15.31 -37.56
N GLY A 182 -18.65 -14.04 -37.57
CA GLY A 182 -19.13 -13.04 -38.50
C GLY A 182 -20.39 -12.30 -38.07
N TYR A 183 -20.86 -12.50 -36.85
CA TYR A 183 -22.03 -11.80 -36.31
C TYR A 183 -21.63 -10.49 -35.63
N ALA A 184 -22.52 -9.51 -35.69
CA ALA A 184 -22.35 -8.26 -34.95
C ALA A 184 -22.42 -8.52 -33.45
N THR A 185 -21.52 -7.89 -32.71
CA THR A 185 -21.46 -7.97 -31.23
C THR A 185 -20.99 -6.63 -30.66
N SER A 186 -21.24 -6.43 -29.37
CA SER A 186 -20.70 -5.27 -28.67
C SER A 186 -19.23 -5.47 -28.33
N SER A 187 -18.40 -4.47 -28.64
CA SER A 187 -17.01 -4.40 -28.24
C SER A 187 -16.86 -3.47 -27.04
N LEU A 188 -15.85 -3.70 -26.21
CA LEU A 188 -15.42 -2.77 -25.15
C LEU A 188 -14.63 -1.59 -25.76
N TYR A 189 -13.99 -1.84 -26.87
CA TYR A 189 -13.28 -0.86 -27.67
C TYR A 189 -13.27 -1.28 -29.15
N ASP A 190 -13.41 -0.32 -30.04
CA ASP A 190 -13.32 -0.46 -31.48
C ASP A 190 -12.64 0.78 -32.05
N SER A 191 -11.50 0.61 -32.71
CA SER A 191 -10.78 1.71 -33.36
C SER A 191 -11.37 2.08 -34.71
N GLY A 192 -12.24 1.25 -35.28
CA GLY A 192 -12.47 1.25 -36.69
C GLY A 192 -11.21 0.92 -37.50
N ASN A 193 -11.28 1.10 -38.81
CA ASN A 193 -10.15 0.85 -39.72
C ASN A 193 -9.22 2.08 -39.77
N VAL A 194 -8.14 2.11 -38.98
CA VAL A 194 -7.20 3.22 -38.87
C VAL A 194 -5.75 2.74 -38.98
N ALA A 195 -4.87 3.60 -39.51
CA ALA A 195 -3.45 3.28 -39.59
C ALA A 195 -2.71 3.46 -38.29
N GLU A 196 -3.16 4.34 -37.40
CA GLU A 196 -2.60 4.58 -36.07
C GLU A 196 -3.76 4.85 -35.12
N GLY A 197 -3.66 4.33 -33.91
CA GLY A 197 -4.70 4.52 -32.88
C GLY A 197 -4.20 4.31 -31.47
N ALA A 198 -4.94 4.93 -30.54
CA ALA A 198 -4.77 4.68 -29.12
C ALA A 198 -5.84 3.71 -28.64
N VAL A 199 -5.45 2.63 -28.01
CA VAL A 199 -6.38 1.70 -27.37
C VAL A 199 -6.69 2.23 -25.96
N GLN A 200 -7.97 2.43 -25.68
CA GLN A 200 -8.43 2.76 -24.33
C GLN A 200 -9.77 2.08 -24.09
N ALA A 201 -9.78 1.05 -23.28
CA ALA A 201 -10.97 0.27 -22.95
C ALA A 201 -11.07 0.09 -21.45
N ASP A 202 -12.18 0.50 -20.87
CA ASP A 202 -12.50 0.16 -19.48
C ASP A 202 -13.07 -1.24 -19.43
N ILE A 203 -12.49 -2.08 -18.58
CA ILE A 203 -12.87 -3.47 -18.44
C ILE A 203 -13.74 -3.62 -17.18
N PRO A 204 -14.94 -4.23 -17.30
CA PRO A 204 -15.76 -4.49 -16.13
C PRO A 204 -15.00 -5.25 -15.04
N ALA A 205 -15.21 -4.88 -13.78
CA ALA A 205 -14.65 -5.60 -12.65
C ALA A 205 -15.15 -7.05 -12.61
N GLY A 206 -14.26 -7.96 -12.24
CA GLY A 206 -14.59 -9.39 -12.14
C GLY A 206 -13.56 -10.26 -12.86
N ALA A 207 -13.57 -11.55 -12.54
CA ALA A 207 -12.75 -12.50 -13.25
C ALA A 207 -13.31 -12.73 -14.66
N GLY A 208 -12.47 -12.58 -15.65
CA GLY A 208 -12.88 -12.74 -17.04
C GLY A 208 -11.72 -12.96 -17.98
N ILE A 209 -12.07 -13.51 -19.13
CA ILE A 209 -11.16 -13.69 -20.26
C ILE A 209 -11.55 -12.68 -21.31
N TYR A 210 -10.54 -12.01 -21.85
CA TYR A 210 -10.68 -10.95 -22.86
C TYR A 210 -9.72 -11.18 -24.00
N TYR A 211 -10.07 -10.58 -25.13
CA TYR A 211 -9.29 -10.68 -26.37
C TYR A 211 -9.01 -9.29 -26.91
N LEU A 212 -7.73 -9.02 -27.16
CA LEU A 212 -7.28 -7.89 -27.98
C LEU A 212 -7.10 -8.42 -29.40
N VAL A 213 -7.85 -7.90 -30.34
CA VAL A 213 -7.92 -8.39 -31.73
C VAL A 213 -7.44 -7.32 -32.66
N PHE A 214 -6.59 -7.68 -33.62
CA PHE A 214 -6.21 -6.88 -34.76
C PHE A 214 -6.74 -7.56 -36.03
N SER A 215 -7.67 -6.90 -36.71
CA SER A 215 -8.40 -7.44 -37.84
C SER A 215 -8.02 -6.70 -39.15
N ASN A 216 -7.58 -7.46 -40.11
CA ASN A 216 -7.32 -6.97 -41.49
C ASN A 216 -8.41 -7.45 -42.47
N LYS A 217 -9.63 -7.60 -42.02
CA LYS A 217 -10.75 -8.08 -42.82
C LYS A 217 -11.12 -7.09 -43.93
N SER A 218 -10.87 -5.79 -43.73
CA SER A 218 -11.16 -4.72 -44.66
C SER A 218 -10.20 -4.63 -45.85
N ALA A 219 -8.98 -5.19 -45.74
CA ALA A 219 -7.98 -5.17 -46.79
C ALA A 219 -7.73 -6.55 -47.39
N PRO A 220 -8.37 -6.89 -48.51
CA PRO A 220 -8.34 -8.25 -49.04
C PRO A 220 -7.03 -8.64 -49.73
N LYS A 221 -6.17 -7.69 -50.06
CA LYS A 221 -5.00 -7.93 -50.93
C LYS A 221 -3.66 -7.61 -50.28
N THR A 222 -3.66 -6.92 -49.14
CA THR A 222 -2.42 -6.42 -48.52
C THR A 222 -2.25 -6.94 -47.10
N SER A 223 -1.06 -7.48 -46.82
CA SER A 223 -0.66 -7.72 -45.45
C SER A 223 -0.31 -6.43 -44.73
N LYS A 224 -0.53 -6.36 -43.45
CA LYS A 224 -0.21 -5.21 -42.58
C LYS A 224 0.89 -5.57 -41.60
N ALA A 225 1.96 -4.77 -41.60
CA ALA A 225 2.91 -4.79 -40.49
C ALA A 225 2.35 -3.90 -39.37
N VAL A 226 2.15 -4.46 -38.22
CA VAL A 226 1.56 -3.79 -37.06
C VAL A 226 2.59 -3.75 -35.95
N HIS A 227 2.79 -2.60 -35.36
CA HIS A 227 3.52 -2.42 -34.12
C HIS A 227 2.53 -1.97 -33.06
N ALA A 228 2.44 -2.70 -31.95
CA ALA A 228 1.51 -2.38 -30.89
C ALA A 228 2.16 -2.57 -29.52
N THR A 229 1.93 -1.58 -28.65
CA THR A 229 2.28 -1.62 -27.23
C THR A 229 1.02 -1.41 -26.43
N VAL A 230 0.55 -2.46 -25.76
CA VAL A 230 -0.71 -2.46 -25.01
C VAL A 230 -0.47 -3.04 -23.62
N VAL A 231 -0.92 -2.31 -22.61
CA VAL A 231 -0.78 -2.68 -21.20
C VAL A 231 -2.15 -2.77 -20.55
N LEU A 232 -2.30 -3.72 -19.67
CA LEU A 232 -3.42 -3.84 -18.74
C LEU A 232 -3.06 -3.04 -17.48
N ARG A 233 -3.77 -1.97 -17.25
CA ARG A 233 -3.64 -1.13 -16.05
C ARG A 233 -4.77 -1.45 -15.09
N TYR A 234 -4.44 -1.75 -13.85
CA TYR A 234 -5.43 -2.08 -12.84
C TYR A 234 -4.95 -1.68 -11.43
N LYS A 235 -5.89 -1.49 -10.53
CA LYS A 235 -5.57 -1.38 -9.11
C LYS A 235 -5.74 -2.74 -8.45
N SER A 236 -4.83 -3.09 -7.56
CA SER A 236 -4.91 -4.29 -6.75
C SER A 236 -4.52 -3.99 -5.33
N TRP A 237 -5.35 -4.41 -4.41
CA TRP A 237 -5.08 -4.34 -2.97
C TRP A 237 -3.85 -5.14 -2.56
N LEU A 238 -3.67 -6.31 -3.16
CA LEU A 238 -2.61 -7.23 -2.78
C LEU A 238 -1.49 -7.25 -3.81
N PRO A 239 -0.23 -7.05 -3.40
CA PRO A 239 0.91 -7.37 -4.24
C PRO A 239 0.84 -8.83 -4.72
N ASN A 240 1.34 -9.10 -5.92
CA ASN A 240 1.29 -10.44 -6.53
C ASN A 240 1.93 -11.56 -5.68
N TRP A 241 2.88 -11.21 -4.81
CA TRP A 241 3.51 -12.18 -3.91
C TRP A 241 2.57 -12.61 -2.78
N VAL A 242 1.76 -11.69 -2.24
CA VAL A 242 0.74 -12.00 -1.20
C VAL A 242 -0.35 -12.88 -1.79
N ARG A 243 -0.78 -12.61 -3.02
CA ARG A 243 -1.74 -13.46 -3.73
C ARG A 243 -1.26 -14.89 -3.88
N ARG A 244 0.00 -15.07 -4.27
CA ARG A 244 0.61 -16.40 -4.37
C ARG A 244 0.68 -17.10 -3.01
N MET A 245 0.90 -16.35 -1.93
CA MET A 245 0.83 -16.90 -0.57
C MET A 245 -0.59 -17.28 -0.17
N LYS A 246 -1.60 -16.45 -0.50
CA LYS A 246 -3.02 -16.75 -0.25
C LYS A 246 -3.42 -18.06 -0.93
N GLY A 247 -3.10 -18.24 -2.22
CA GLY A 247 -3.38 -19.49 -2.94
C GLY A 247 -2.76 -20.71 -2.25
N ARG A 248 -1.46 -20.65 -1.93
CA ARG A 248 -0.77 -21.74 -1.21
C ARG A 248 -1.36 -22.04 0.17
N PHE A 249 -1.81 -21.00 0.87
CA PHE A 249 -2.42 -21.14 2.19
C PHE A 249 -3.80 -21.80 2.09
N LEU A 250 -4.62 -21.38 1.13
CA LEU A 250 -5.94 -21.99 0.87
C LEU A 250 -5.81 -23.44 0.42
N ASP A 251 -4.87 -23.74 -0.47
CA ASP A 251 -4.54 -25.11 -0.90
C ASP A 251 -4.07 -25.97 0.29
N TRP A 252 -3.32 -25.38 1.23
CA TRP A 252 -2.85 -26.09 2.43
C TRP A 252 -3.98 -26.34 3.45
N VAL A 253 -4.95 -25.43 3.56
CA VAL A 253 -6.12 -25.56 4.47
C VAL A 253 -7.21 -26.42 3.84
N GLY A 254 -7.14 -26.73 2.53
CA GLY A 254 -8.13 -27.56 1.81
C GLY A 254 -9.43 -26.83 1.50
N LEU A 255 -9.39 -25.50 1.33
CA LEU A 255 -10.50 -24.64 0.94
C LEU A 255 -10.37 -24.22 -0.52
#